data_c80de4635d4f149b9e835a9e778fc10e
#
_entry.id   c80de4635d4f149b9e835a9e778fc10e
#
_cell.length_a   1.000
_cell.length_b   1.000
_cell.length_c   1.000
_cell.angle_alpha   90.00
_cell.angle_beta   90.00
_cell.angle_gamma   90.00
#
_symmetry.space_group_name_H-M   'P 1'
#
loop_
_entity.id
_entity.type
_entity.pdbx_description
1 polymer ?
#
loop_
_entity_poly.entity_id
_entity_poly.type
_entity_poly.pdbx_seq_one_letter_code
_entity_poly.pdbx_strand_id
1 'polypeptide(L)'
;MSIKFSNAALSGCKTGRFFMSHAPITLSLAVIPLMTGCSLLAPTPEPAPPQTHYHAPVVEAVSGTAVSIPQLAERLAEQDVVMIGEYHGHQGAHLLQSRLQAHLYQHRPEQVLSMEQFEVDRQPVLDRYLAGDIGEMELVEDAGAWPIYQYAYRPLVEFARRQGLPVIAANAPGDIARCVGREGPEYLADLNAARKRHIPDAPFAGSAAYREKFFGTMGGRHGTADNERLQNTYHAQLLRDNTMASRILAARERHPEHQVIHLTGTFHSEERLGTVEALLQRQPDLTVAVISPVFTGTSSDKSELSVIENRNKGDYLYFLLPLPEEYRDEARGREAMLKKFRKVPETTCD
;
A
#
# COMPACT_ATOMS: atom_id res chain seq x y z
N MET A 1 -4.44 -36.18 35.19
CA MET A 1 -3.57 -35.72 36.27
C MET A 1 -4.24 -34.51 36.91
N SER A 2 -4.95 -34.76 38.01
CA SER A 2 -5.82 -33.78 38.70
C SER A 2 -5.00 -32.99 39.71
N ILE A 3 -5.11 -31.68 39.72
CA ILE A 3 -4.56 -30.83 40.78
C ILE A 3 -5.72 -30.13 41.46
N LYS A 4 -5.81 -30.40 42.77
CA LYS A 4 -6.84 -29.94 43.71
C LYS A 4 -6.59 -28.50 44.13
N PHE A 5 -7.67 -27.71 44.19
CA PHE A 5 -7.73 -26.46 44.93
C PHE A 5 -7.84 -26.71 46.42
N SER A 6 -7.09 -25.94 47.22
CA SER A 6 -7.21 -25.91 48.69
C SER A 6 -7.69 -24.53 49.11
N ASN A 7 -8.84 -24.53 49.80
CA ASN A 7 -9.40 -23.39 50.52
C ASN A 7 -8.67 -23.19 51.85
N ALA A 8 -8.40 -21.97 52.24
CA ALA A 8 -8.10 -21.61 53.61
C ALA A 8 -8.91 -20.38 54.03
N ALA A 9 -9.51 -20.52 55.20
CA ALA A 9 -10.63 -19.75 55.72
C ALA A 9 -10.21 -18.51 56.54
N LEU A 10 -11.20 -17.66 56.66
CA LEU A 10 -11.45 -16.52 57.53
C LEU A 10 -11.06 -16.67 59.03
N SER A 11 -10.56 -15.59 59.64
CA SER A 11 -10.87 -15.09 60.99
C SER A 11 -10.22 -13.73 61.18
N GLY A 12 -10.79 -12.72 61.72
CA GLY A 12 -11.46 -12.39 62.90
C GLY A 12 -11.56 -10.88 63.05
N CYS A 13 -12.76 -10.43 63.26
CA CYS A 13 -13.15 -9.07 63.60
C CYS A 13 -12.75 -8.72 65.05
N LYS A 14 -12.08 -7.56 65.27
CA LYS A 14 -12.03 -6.92 66.61
C LYS A 14 -12.45 -5.46 66.51
N THR A 15 -13.55 -5.17 67.15
CA THR A 15 -14.10 -3.85 67.45
C THR A 15 -13.25 -3.14 68.51
N GLY A 16 -12.68 -1.98 68.15
CA GLY A 16 -12.06 -1.04 69.05
C GLY A 16 -12.83 0.28 69.07
N ARG A 17 -13.43 0.60 70.22
CA ARG A 17 -14.01 1.92 70.51
C ARG A 17 -12.86 2.93 70.67
N PHE A 18 -12.94 4.07 69.97
CA PHE A 18 -12.08 5.22 70.27
C PHE A 18 -12.91 6.45 70.65
N PHE A 19 -12.44 7.06 71.74
CA PHE A 19 -12.95 8.27 72.36
C PHE A 19 -12.84 9.51 71.48
N MET A 20 -13.89 10.36 71.47
CA MET A 20 -13.86 11.69 70.90
C MET A 20 -13.07 12.66 71.82
N SER A 21 -11.99 13.24 71.27
CA SER A 21 -11.31 14.37 71.84
C SER A 21 -11.51 15.59 70.90
N HIS A 22 -12.13 16.63 71.47
CA HIS A 22 -12.38 17.90 70.75
C HIS A 22 -11.09 18.75 70.80
N ALA A 23 -10.55 19.05 69.63
CA ALA A 23 -9.51 20.09 69.47
C ALA A 23 -10.01 21.16 68.50
N PRO A 24 -9.66 22.47 68.70
CA PRO A 24 -10.23 23.58 67.96
C PRO A 24 -9.66 23.67 66.53
N ILE A 25 -10.54 23.90 65.57
CA ILE A 25 -10.23 24.07 64.17
C ILE A 25 -9.65 25.48 63.99
N THR A 26 -8.35 25.57 63.74
CA THR A 26 -7.73 26.78 63.17
C THR A 26 -7.80 26.73 61.67
N LEU A 27 -8.54 27.66 61.09
CA LEU A 27 -8.73 27.82 59.67
C LEU A 27 -7.46 28.43 59.02
N SER A 28 -6.57 27.62 58.52
CA SER A 28 -5.43 28.10 57.72
C SER A 28 -5.89 28.24 56.28
N LEU A 29 -5.92 29.50 55.80
CA LEU A 29 -6.09 29.81 54.37
C LEU A 29 -4.83 29.32 53.61
N ALA A 30 -4.91 28.21 52.94
CA ALA A 30 -3.91 27.75 52.01
C ALA A 30 -4.07 28.54 50.69
N VAL A 31 -3.18 29.48 50.40
CA VAL A 31 -3.04 30.11 49.09
C VAL A 31 -2.46 29.06 48.14
N ILE A 32 -3.30 28.52 47.25
CA ILE A 32 -2.85 27.65 46.16
C ILE A 32 -2.25 28.54 45.07
N PRO A 33 -0.94 28.46 44.77
CA PRO A 33 -0.39 29.15 43.61
C PRO A 33 -0.97 28.51 42.34
N LEU A 34 -1.70 29.27 41.53
CA LEU A 34 -2.03 28.87 40.15
C LEU A 34 -0.71 28.76 39.38
N MET A 35 -0.18 27.56 39.28
CA MET A 35 0.85 27.25 38.32
C MET A 35 0.19 27.24 36.92
N THR A 36 0.24 28.39 36.21
CA THR A 36 0.03 28.47 34.79
C THR A 36 1.18 27.71 34.12
N GLY A 37 0.97 26.39 33.95
CA GLY A 37 1.83 25.57 33.13
C GLY A 37 1.72 26.01 31.67
N CYS A 38 2.70 26.83 31.21
CA CYS A 38 2.96 26.88 29.78
C CYS A 38 3.34 25.49 29.34
N SER A 39 2.40 24.75 28.72
CA SER A 39 2.74 23.61 27.91
C SER A 39 3.62 24.10 26.76
N LEU A 40 4.91 24.08 26.98
CA LEU A 40 5.88 24.14 25.89
C LEU A 40 5.52 22.94 24.99
N LEU A 41 4.85 23.20 23.87
CA LEU A 41 4.71 22.24 22.78
C LEU A 41 6.13 21.80 22.47
N ALA A 42 6.47 20.56 22.87
CA ALA A 42 7.74 19.98 22.49
C ALA A 42 7.78 20.02 20.95
N PRO A 43 8.87 20.48 20.34
CA PRO A 43 8.97 20.46 18.89
C PRO A 43 8.71 19.03 18.43
N THR A 44 7.83 18.87 17.44
CA THR A 44 7.60 17.58 16.79
C THR A 44 8.95 17.07 16.34
N PRO A 45 9.36 15.87 16.78
CA PRO A 45 10.67 15.35 16.41
C PRO A 45 10.76 15.27 14.89
N GLU A 46 11.80 15.84 14.33
CA GLU A 46 12.11 15.73 12.92
C GLU A 46 12.22 14.23 12.56
N PRO A 47 11.63 13.79 11.44
CA PRO A 47 11.64 12.38 11.10
C PRO A 47 13.08 11.90 10.87
N ALA A 48 13.52 10.93 11.68
CA ALA A 48 14.83 10.34 11.51
C ALA A 48 14.89 9.54 10.19
N PRO A 49 16.00 9.64 9.43
CA PRO A 49 16.16 8.88 8.20
C PRO A 49 16.13 7.36 8.46
N PRO A 50 15.76 6.54 7.46
CA PRO A 50 15.75 5.09 7.62
C PRO A 50 17.14 4.54 7.96
N GLN A 51 17.23 3.67 8.97
CA GLN A 51 18.48 3.09 9.46
C GLN A 51 18.77 1.70 8.87
N THR A 52 17.75 1.02 8.36
CA THR A 52 17.84 -0.32 7.78
C THR A 52 16.87 -0.43 6.62
N HIS A 53 17.04 -1.44 5.74
CA HIS A 53 16.09 -1.72 4.65
C HIS A 53 14.69 -2.12 5.12
N TYR A 54 14.49 -2.38 6.42
CA TYR A 54 13.17 -2.62 7.01
C TYR A 54 12.52 -1.36 7.61
N HIS A 55 13.31 -0.29 7.77
CA HIS A 55 12.82 0.95 8.36
C HIS A 55 12.26 1.86 7.27
N ALA A 56 10.99 2.22 7.41
CA ALA A 56 10.26 3.08 6.48
C ALA A 56 9.55 4.20 7.28
N PRO A 57 10.26 5.25 7.72
CA PRO A 57 9.64 6.37 8.42
C PRO A 57 8.66 7.09 7.50
N VAL A 58 7.50 7.43 8.05
CA VAL A 58 6.42 8.10 7.33
C VAL A 58 6.31 9.54 7.74
N VAL A 59 6.05 10.42 6.78
CA VAL A 59 5.72 11.83 7.02
C VAL A 59 4.46 12.22 6.26
N GLU A 60 3.74 13.19 6.78
CA GLU A 60 2.71 13.90 6.04
C GLU A 60 3.38 14.81 4.99
N ALA A 61 2.97 14.71 3.73
CA ALA A 61 3.69 15.33 2.61
C ALA A 61 3.69 16.87 2.66
N VAL A 62 2.61 17.47 3.14
CA VAL A 62 2.45 18.94 3.19
C VAL A 62 3.26 19.55 4.33
N SER A 63 3.14 19.00 5.52
CA SER A 63 3.78 19.55 6.74
C SER A 63 5.19 19.05 7.00
N GLY A 64 5.58 17.90 6.42
CA GLY A 64 6.80 17.18 6.75
C GLY A 64 6.78 16.52 8.14
N THR A 65 5.64 16.56 8.82
CA THR A 65 5.51 16.01 10.18
C THR A 65 5.60 14.48 10.17
N ALA A 66 6.46 13.94 11.04
CA ALA A 66 6.56 12.50 11.23
C ALA A 66 5.24 11.88 11.72
N VAL A 67 4.86 10.76 11.17
CA VAL A 67 3.63 10.04 11.50
C VAL A 67 3.97 8.58 11.79
N SER A 68 3.60 8.09 12.97
CA SER A 68 3.73 6.65 13.27
C SER A 68 2.67 5.83 12.53
N ILE A 69 2.91 4.53 12.32
CA ILE A 69 1.95 3.66 11.63
C ILE A 69 0.56 3.64 12.32
N PRO A 70 0.45 3.57 13.67
CA PRO A 70 -0.85 3.69 14.33
C PRO A 70 -1.55 5.03 14.06
N GLN A 71 -0.83 6.15 14.14
CA GLN A 71 -1.39 7.47 13.83
C GLN A 71 -1.79 7.61 12.35
N LEU A 72 -1.01 7.02 11.45
CA LEU A 72 -1.36 6.98 10.03
C LEU A 72 -2.66 6.21 9.83
N ALA A 73 -2.80 5.03 10.44
CA ALA A 73 -4.02 4.24 10.34
C ALA A 73 -5.26 4.97 10.89
N GLU A 74 -5.12 5.66 12.03
CA GLU A 74 -6.20 6.49 12.58
C GLU A 74 -6.64 7.59 11.61
N ARG A 75 -5.68 8.31 11.00
CA ARG A 75 -5.97 9.38 10.01
C ARG A 75 -6.61 8.88 8.72
N LEU A 76 -6.33 7.62 8.37
CA LEU A 76 -6.81 6.99 7.13
C LEU A 76 -8.10 6.19 7.31
N ALA A 77 -8.60 6.02 8.54
CA ALA A 77 -9.74 5.15 8.84
C ALA A 77 -11.02 5.53 8.05
N GLU A 78 -11.23 6.82 7.81
CA GLU A 78 -12.42 7.33 7.10
C GLU A 78 -12.25 7.42 5.57
N GLN A 79 -11.08 7.05 5.04
CA GLN A 79 -10.86 7.05 3.59
C GLN A 79 -11.59 5.88 2.93
N ASP A 80 -12.18 6.12 1.77
CA ASP A 80 -12.79 5.06 0.95
C ASP A 80 -11.74 4.12 0.37
N VAL A 81 -10.64 4.70 -0.11
CA VAL A 81 -9.53 3.98 -0.73
C VAL A 81 -8.20 4.47 -0.18
N VAL A 82 -7.37 3.54 0.26
CA VAL A 82 -5.97 3.79 0.65
C VAL A 82 -5.06 3.17 -0.40
N MET A 83 -4.42 4.01 -1.21
CA MET A 83 -3.47 3.61 -2.24
C MET A 83 -2.07 3.56 -1.65
N ILE A 84 -1.44 2.40 -1.61
CA ILE A 84 -0.08 2.25 -1.09
C ILE A 84 0.85 1.90 -2.25
N GLY A 85 1.55 2.93 -2.74
CA GLY A 85 2.58 2.77 -3.76
C GLY A 85 3.81 2.04 -3.22
N GLU A 86 4.51 1.30 -4.07
CA GLU A 86 5.71 0.56 -3.68
C GLU A 86 6.80 0.58 -4.74
N TYR A 87 8.04 0.36 -4.30
CA TYR A 87 9.11 -0.20 -5.15
C TYR A 87 9.11 -1.71 -4.92
N HIS A 88 8.74 -2.47 -5.95
CA HIS A 88 8.56 -3.92 -5.87
C HIS A 88 9.79 -4.63 -5.29
N GLY A 89 9.55 -5.46 -4.28
CA GLY A 89 10.60 -6.24 -3.62
C GLY A 89 11.38 -5.49 -2.54
N HIS A 90 11.04 -4.23 -2.23
CA HIS A 90 11.70 -3.50 -1.16
C HIS A 90 11.14 -3.89 0.22
N GLN A 91 11.98 -4.45 1.08
CA GLN A 91 11.58 -5.04 2.36
C GLN A 91 10.86 -4.03 3.28
N GLY A 92 11.35 -2.79 3.34
CA GLY A 92 10.74 -1.73 4.14
C GLY A 92 9.34 -1.34 3.66
N ALA A 93 9.11 -1.35 2.32
CA ALA A 93 7.79 -1.09 1.76
C ALA A 93 6.81 -2.19 2.16
N HIS A 94 7.19 -3.46 1.99
CA HIS A 94 6.29 -4.59 2.31
C HIS A 94 6.03 -4.73 3.80
N LEU A 95 7.02 -4.43 4.66
CA LEU A 95 6.80 -4.39 6.10
C LEU A 95 5.84 -3.26 6.50
N LEU A 96 5.99 -2.07 5.90
CA LEU A 96 5.06 -0.95 6.12
C LEU A 96 3.64 -1.34 5.71
N GLN A 97 3.45 -1.89 4.52
CA GLN A 97 2.15 -2.33 4.00
C GLN A 97 1.47 -3.30 4.95
N SER A 98 2.19 -4.35 5.38
CA SER A 98 1.65 -5.37 6.29
C SER A 98 1.26 -4.79 7.66
N ARG A 99 2.09 -3.92 8.22
CA ARG A 99 1.80 -3.26 9.51
C ARG A 99 0.63 -2.28 9.38
N LEU A 100 0.59 -1.50 8.31
CA LEU A 100 -0.48 -0.54 8.08
C LEU A 100 -1.82 -1.23 7.87
N GLN A 101 -1.89 -2.32 7.09
CA GLN A 101 -3.11 -3.13 6.94
C GLN A 101 -3.64 -3.59 8.30
N ALA A 102 -2.77 -4.14 9.17
CA ALA A 102 -3.18 -4.63 10.48
C ALA A 102 -3.66 -3.49 11.41
N HIS A 103 -3.05 -2.30 11.36
CA HIS A 103 -3.49 -1.15 12.14
C HIS A 103 -4.79 -0.53 11.60
N LEU A 104 -4.94 -0.44 10.27
CA LEU A 104 -6.20 -0.01 9.65
C LEU A 104 -7.36 -0.93 10.06
N TYR A 105 -7.12 -2.25 10.11
CA TYR A 105 -8.13 -3.22 10.55
C TYR A 105 -8.60 -2.99 11.99
N GLN A 106 -7.74 -2.45 12.87
CA GLN A 106 -8.13 -2.13 14.25
C GLN A 106 -9.11 -0.95 14.33
N HIS A 107 -9.05 -0.03 13.36
CA HIS A 107 -9.94 1.14 13.29
C HIS A 107 -11.19 0.88 12.44
N ARG A 108 -11.04 0.13 11.34
CA ARG A 108 -12.10 -0.22 10.40
C ARG A 108 -11.91 -1.67 9.93
N PRO A 109 -12.58 -2.64 10.60
CA PRO A 109 -12.47 -4.06 10.27
C PRO A 109 -13.02 -4.42 8.88
N GLU A 110 -13.98 -3.64 8.38
CA GLU A 110 -14.55 -3.81 7.05
C GLU A 110 -13.55 -3.34 6.00
N GLN A 111 -12.76 -4.27 5.48
CA GLN A 111 -11.70 -4.02 4.50
C GLN A 111 -11.81 -4.93 3.28
N VAL A 112 -11.33 -4.44 2.16
CA VAL A 112 -10.99 -5.21 0.97
C VAL A 112 -9.51 -4.97 0.66
N LEU A 113 -8.74 -6.05 0.49
CA LEU A 113 -7.38 -5.96 -0.01
C LEU A 113 -7.42 -6.08 -1.54
N SER A 114 -7.02 -5.04 -2.27
CA SER A 114 -6.93 -5.00 -3.73
C SER A 114 -5.46 -5.01 -4.16
N MET A 115 -5.09 -5.88 -5.09
CA MET A 115 -3.68 -6.13 -5.40
C MET A 115 -3.40 -6.08 -6.90
N GLU A 116 -2.43 -5.24 -7.31
CA GLU A 116 -1.86 -5.26 -8.65
C GLU A 116 -1.18 -6.60 -8.96
N GLN A 117 -0.68 -7.28 -7.93
CA GLN A 117 0.14 -8.48 -8.04
C GLN A 117 -0.62 -9.73 -8.50
N PHE A 118 -1.95 -9.63 -8.62
CA PHE A 118 -2.80 -10.66 -9.20
C PHE A 118 -3.60 -10.13 -10.38
N GLU A 119 -3.62 -10.89 -11.47
CA GLU A 119 -4.35 -10.59 -12.68
C GLU A 119 -5.86 -10.95 -12.52
N VAL A 120 -6.74 -10.11 -13.06
CA VAL A 120 -8.21 -10.21 -12.86
C VAL A 120 -8.80 -11.55 -13.25
N ASP A 121 -8.26 -12.24 -14.26
CA ASP A 121 -8.68 -13.56 -14.70
C ASP A 121 -8.27 -14.69 -13.74
N ARG A 122 -7.39 -14.40 -12.78
CA ARG A 122 -6.93 -15.30 -11.72
C ARG A 122 -7.75 -15.19 -10.43
N GLN A 123 -8.75 -14.30 -10.36
CA GLN A 123 -9.63 -14.18 -9.21
C GLN A 123 -10.20 -15.52 -8.72
N PRO A 124 -10.68 -16.45 -9.58
CA PRO A 124 -11.22 -17.73 -9.11
C PRO A 124 -10.21 -18.61 -8.37
N VAL A 125 -8.92 -18.53 -8.73
CA VAL A 125 -7.86 -19.27 -8.03
C VAL A 125 -7.60 -18.65 -6.66
N LEU A 126 -7.55 -17.32 -6.60
CA LEU A 126 -7.39 -16.57 -5.35
C LEU A 126 -8.56 -16.85 -4.39
N ASP A 127 -9.80 -16.88 -4.89
CA ASP A 127 -11.00 -17.18 -4.09
C ASP A 127 -10.94 -18.60 -3.49
N ARG A 128 -10.50 -19.60 -4.25
CA ARG A 128 -10.30 -20.98 -3.75
C ARG A 128 -9.24 -21.05 -2.65
N TYR A 129 -8.18 -20.27 -2.79
CA TYR A 129 -7.16 -20.20 -1.75
C TYR A 129 -7.67 -19.56 -0.45
N LEU A 130 -8.41 -18.47 -0.58
CA LEU A 130 -9.03 -17.79 0.57
C LEU A 130 -10.04 -18.69 1.30
N ALA A 131 -10.80 -19.49 0.54
CA ALA A 131 -11.73 -20.49 1.06
C ALA A 131 -11.03 -21.70 1.74
N GLY A 132 -9.73 -21.89 1.49
CA GLY A 132 -8.97 -23.04 1.99
C GLY A 132 -9.09 -24.30 1.14
N ASP A 133 -9.61 -24.20 -0.09
CA ASP A 133 -9.79 -25.31 -1.01
C ASP A 133 -8.49 -25.76 -1.69
N ILE A 134 -7.50 -24.87 -1.73
CA ILE A 134 -6.16 -25.11 -2.29
C ILE A 134 -5.06 -24.61 -1.36
N GLY A 135 -3.87 -25.15 -1.53
CA GLY A 135 -2.67 -24.75 -0.80
C GLY A 135 -1.95 -23.54 -1.41
N GLU A 136 -0.98 -23.00 -0.68
CA GLU A 136 -0.22 -21.83 -1.14
C GLU A 136 0.54 -22.08 -2.44
N MET A 137 1.11 -23.26 -2.62
CA MET A 137 1.87 -23.56 -3.85
C MET A 137 0.96 -23.64 -5.06
N GLU A 138 -0.28 -24.15 -4.90
CA GLU A 138 -1.28 -24.15 -5.96
C GLU A 138 -1.71 -22.71 -6.31
N LEU A 139 -1.87 -21.84 -5.29
CA LEU A 139 -2.09 -20.41 -5.54
C LEU A 139 -0.95 -19.80 -6.36
N VAL A 140 0.31 -20.06 -5.96
CA VAL A 140 1.48 -19.49 -6.63
C VAL A 140 1.57 -19.95 -8.10
N GLU A 141 1.33 -21.23 -8.35
CA GLU A 141 1.44 -21.84 -9.67
C GLU A 141 0.25 -21.47 -10.56
N ASP A 142 -1.00 -21.66 -10.08
CA ASP A 142 -2.21 -21.49 -10.87
C ASP A 142 -2.62 -20.03 -11.08
N ALA A 143 -2.36 -19.16 -10.09
CA ALA A 143 -2.58 -17.72 -10.24
C ALA A 143 -1.41 -17.00 -10.91
N GLY A 144 -0.29 -17.69 -11.15
CA GLY A 144 0.91 -17.04 -11.69
C GLY A 144 1.44 -15.95 -10.77
N ALA A 145 1.43 -16.20 -9.46
CA ALA A 145 1.88 -15.22 -8.48
C ALA A 145 3.33 -14.77 -8.75
N TRP A 146 3.61 -13.53 -8.47
CA TRP A 146 4.94 -12.98 -8.71
C TRP A 146 6.02 -13.75 -7.94
N PRO A 147 7.25 -13.87 -8.47
CA PRO A 147 8.33 -14.63 -7.82
C PRO A 147 8.65 -14.18 -6.40
N ILE A 148 8.29 -12.94 -6.07
CA ILE A 148 8.49 -12.33 -4.76
C ILE A 148 7.30 -12.52 -3.81
N TYR A 149 6.22 -13.21 -4.22
CA TYR A 149 5.00 -13.35 -3.45
C TYR A 149 5.24 -13.81 -2.01
N GLN A 150 6.02 -14.86 -1.83
CA GLN A 150 6.20 -15.50 -0.53
C GLN A 150 6.85 -14.60 0.53
N TYR A 151 7.75 -13.70 0.14
CA TYR A 151 8.41 -12.81 1.10
C TYR A 151 7.86 -11.38 1.12
N ALA A 152 7.13 -10.98 0.07
CA ALA A 152 6.57 -9.64 -0.07
C ALA A 152 5.08 -9.56 0.27
N TYR A 153 4.26 -10.42 -0.33
CA TYR A 153 2.80 -10.27 -0.33
C TYR A 153 2.05 -11.29 0.51
N ARG A 154 2.65 -12.47 0.78
CA ARG A 154 2.07 -13.50 1.68
C ARG A 154 1.53 -12.91 3.00
N PRO A 155 2.27 -12.05 3.73
CA PRO A 155 1.79 -11.53 5.01
C PRO A 155 0.44 -10.81 4.90
N LEU A 156 0.22 -10.08 3.80
CA LEU A 156 -1.02 -9.32 3.56
C LEU A 156 -2.18 -10.23 3.18
N VAL A 157 -1.94 -11.20 2.29
CA VAL A 157 -2.95 -12.17 1.86
C VAL A 157 -3.34 -13.09 3.01
N GLU A 158 -2.37 -13.58 3.81
CA GLU A 158 -2.63 -14.41 4.97
C GLU A 158 -3.36 -13.66 6.09
N PHE A 159 -3.06 -12.37 6.26
CA PHE A 159 -3.83 -11.54 7.17
C PHE A 159 -5.30 -11.46 6.72
N ALA A 160 -5.53 -11.13 5.45
CA ALA A 160 -6.87 -11.06 4.88
C ALA A 160 -7.62 -12.40 5.02
N ARG A 161 -6.97 -13.52 4.66
CA ARG A 161 -7.55 -14.86 4.78
C ARG A 161 -7.96 -15.20 6.21
N ARG A 162 -7.10 -14.91 7.20
CA ARG A 162 -7.38 -15.18 8.63
C ARG A 162 -8.50 -14.32 9.19
N GLN A 163 -8.66 -13.12 8.67
CA GLN A 163 -9.72 -12.20 9.09
C GLN A 163 -11.01 -12.35 8.26
N GLY A 164 -11.03 -13.25 7.26
CA GLY A 164 -12.17 -13.43 6.36
C GLY A 164 -12.44 -12.25 5.44
N LEU A 165 -11.39 -11.46 5.11
CA LEU A 165 -11.48 -10.28 4.27
C LEU A 165 -11.42 -10.66 2.79
N PRO A 166 -12.19 -9.99 1.91
CA PRO A 166 -12.06 -10.15 0.48
C PRO A 166 -10.68 -9.71 -0.02
N VAL A 167 -10.09 -10.48 -0.96
CA VAL A 167 -8.89 -10.09 -1.70
C VAL A 167 -9.22 -10.03 -3.18
N ILE A 168 -8.91 -8.92 -3.83
CA ILE A 168 -9.26 -8.65 -5.22
C ILE A 168 -8.00 -8.68 -6.09
N ALA A 169 -8.03 -9.55 -7.10
CA ALA A 169 -7.09 -9.54 -8.21
C ALA A 169 -7.42 -8.33 -9.10
N ALA A 170 -6.52 -7.35 -9.17
CA ALA A 170 -6.86 -6.05 -9.75
C ALA A 170 -6.19 -5.75 -11.09
N ASN A 171 -5.08 -6.42 -11.43
CA ASN A 171 -4.34 -6.10 -12.65
C ASN A 171 -4.99 -6.64 -13.91
N ALA A 172 -4.76 -5.99 -15.04
CA ALA A 172 -5.12 -6.50 -16.35
C ALA A 172 -4.41 -7.85 -16.63
N PRO A 173 -5.03 -8.77 -17.41
CA PRO A 173 -4.35 -10.00 -17.82
C PRO A 173 -3.04 -9.67 -18.53
N GLY A 174 -1.94 -10.24 -18.04
CA GLY A 174 -0.60 -9.86 -18.47
C GLY A 174 -0.32 -10.16 -19.94
N ASP A 175 -0.93 -11.20 -20.49
CA ASP A 175 -0.84 -11.53 -21.92
C ASP A 175 -1.56 -10.48 -22.78
N ILE A 176 -2.76 -10.03 -22.39
CA ILE A 176 -3.46 -8.94 -23.08
C ILE A 176 -2.66 -7.66 -23.04
N ALA A 177 -2.17 -7.26 -21.85
CA ALA A 177 -1.37 -6.05 -21.72
C ALA A 177 -0.07 -6.12 -22.55
N ARG A 178 0.58 -7.29 -22.65
CA ARG A 178 1.76 -7.48 -23.51
C ARG A 178 1.42 -7.36 -24.99
N CYS A 179 0.28 -7.91 -25.41
CA CYS A 179 -0.15 -7.83 -26.81
C CYS A 179 -0.55 -6.38 -27.19
N VAL A 180 -1.27 -5.67 -26.33
CA VAL A 180 -1.50 -4.23 -26.51
C VAL A 180 -0.18 -3.45 -26.62
N GLY A 181 0.83 -3.79 -25.81
CA GLY A 181 2.15 -3.17 -25.86
C GLY A 181 2.97 -3.49 -27.11
N ARG A 182 2.62 -4.55 -27.86
CA ARG A 182 3.26 -4.91 -29.12
C ARG A 182 2.51 -4.38 -30.35
N GLU A 183 1.20 -4.60 -30.37
CA GLU A 183 0.35 -4.46 -31.55
C GLU A 183 -0.55 -3.22 -31.50
N GLY A 184 -0.65 -2.61 -30.33
CA GLY A 184 -1.49 -1.45 -30.14
C GLY A 184 -2.86 -1.77 -29.54
N PRO A 185 -3.68 -0.72 -29.35
CA PRO A 185 -5.00 -0.83 -28.72
C PRO A 185 -6.00 -1.64 -29.57
N GLU A 186 -5.77 -1.75 -30.87
CA GLU A 186 -6.61 -2.50 -31.81
C GLU A 186 -6.70 -3.98 -31.46
N TYR A 187 -5.67 -4.54 -30.83
CA TYR A 187 -5.67 -5.94 -30.37
C TYR A 187 -6.90 -6.30 -29.51
N LEU A 188 -7.46 -5.34 -28.76
CA LEU A 188 -8.65 -5.60 -27.95
C LEU A 188 -9.88 -5.92 -28.78
N ALA A 189 -9.93 -5.52 -30.07
CA ALA A 189 -11.07 -5.80 -30.95
C ALA A 189 -11.16 -7.30 -31.27
N ASP A 190 -10.04 -7.99 -31.36
CA ASP A 190 -9.94 -9.40 -31.76
C ASP A 190 -10.18 -10.39 -30.60
N LEU A 191 -10.22 -9.87 -29.34
CA LEU A 191 -10.50 -10.70 -28.18
C LEU A 191 -11.90 -11.32 -28.25
N ASN A 192 -12.01 -12.59 -27.87
CA ASN A 192 -13.30 -13.25 -27.70
C ASN A 192 -14.06 -12.71 -26.47
N ALA A 193 -15.35 -12.99 -26.37
CA ALA A 193 -16.21 -12.48 -25.31
C ALA A 193 -15.74 -12.88 -23.90
N ALA A 194 -15.14 -14.07 -23.73
CA ALA A 194 -14.65 -14.53 -22.44
C ALA A 194 -13.44 -13.70 -21.95
N ARG A 195 -12.64 -13.17 -22.86
CA ARG A 195 -11.51 -12.31 -22.53
C ARG A 195 -11.93 -10.84 -22.41
N LYS A 196 -12.83 -10.37 -23.29
CA LYS A 196 -13.37 -8.99 -23.27
C LYS A 196 -14.00 -8.61 -21.93
N ARG A 197 -14.62 -9.57 -21.22
CA ARG A 197 -15.21 -9.31 -19.89
C ARG A 197 -14.21 -8.80 -18.82
N HIS A 198 -12.91 -8.97 -19.04
CA HIS A 198 -11.86 -8.52 -18.14
C HIS A 198 -11.34 -7.12 -18.51
N ILE A 199 -11.79 -6.58 -19.63
CA ILE A 199 -11.40 -5.25 -20.10
C ILE A 199 -12.42 -4.24 -19.58
N PRO A 200 -11.97 -3.16 -18.90
CA PRO A 200 -12.89 -2.14 -18.40
C PRO A 200 -13.42 -1.26 -19.54
N ASP A 201 -14.52 -0.57 -19.27
CA ASP A 201 -14.94 0.52 -20.13
C ASP A 201 -13.86 1.61 -20.19
N ALA A 202 -13.66 2.20 -21.38
CA ALA A 202 -12.62 3.20 -21.63
C ALA A 202 -11.21 2.76 -21.13
N PRO A 203 -10.68 1.62 -21.63
CA PRO A 203 -9.46 0.99 -21.11
C PRO A 203 -8.19 1.85 -21.29
N PHE A 204 -8.25 2.88 -22.14
CA PHE A 204 -7.13 3.76 -22.46
C PHE A 204 -7.38 5.22 -22.04
N ALA A 205 -8.29 5.44 -21.08
CA ALA A 205 -8.49 6.78 -20.52
C ALA A 205 -7.27 7.20 -19.71
N GLY A 206 -6.85 8.45 -19.87
CA GLY A 206 -5.73 9.06 -19.13
C GLY A 206 -5.56 10.52 -19.52
N SER A 207 -4.92 11.31 -18.65
CA SER A 207 -4.69 12.72 -18.84
C SER A 207 -3.43 13.05 -19.65
N ALA A 208 -3.33 14.28 -20.08
CA ALA A 208 -2.10 14.83 -20.66
C ALA A 208 -0.93 14.79 -19.65
N ALA A 209 -1.20 15.03 -18.36
CA ALA A 209 -0.20 14.99 -17.30
C ALA A 209 0.38 13.57 -17.12
N TYR A 210 -0.49 12.54 -17.11
CA TYR A 210 -0.01 11.16 -17.02
C TYR A 210 0.78 10.74 -18.26
N ARG A 211 0.33 11.18 -19.42
CA ARG A 211 1.06 10.98 -20.68
C ARG A 211 2.46 11.60 -20.64
N GLU A 212 2.56 12.85 -20.20
CA GLU A 212 3.85 13.56 -20.06
C GLU A 212 4.78 12.84 -19.08
N LYS A 213 4.27 12.44 -17.90
CA LYS A 213 5.02 11.66 -16.91
C LYS A 213 5.55 10.35 -17.51
N PHE A 214 4.69 9.60 -18.21
CA PHE A 214 5.09 8.33 -18.83
C PHE A 214 6.21 8.51 -19.84
N PHE A 215 6.03 9.42 -20.80
CA PHE A 215 7.03 9.66 -21.86
C PHE A 215 8.31 10.30 -21.31
N GLY A 216 8.21 11.15 -20.28
CA GLY A 216 9.37 11.70 -19.58
C GLY A 216 10.20 10.62 -18.87
N THR A 217 9.54 9.64 -18.27
CA THR A 217 10.21 8.56 -17.52
C THR A 217 10.72 7.46 -18.44
N MET A 218 9.90 6.97 -19.38
CA MET A 218 10.17 5.79 -20.21
C MET A 218 10.86 6.14 -21.53
N GLY A 219 10.69 7.36 -22.04
CA GLY A 219 11.26 7.81 -23.30
C GLY A 219 12.77 7.99 -23.26
N GLY A 220 13.35 8.28 -22.10
CA GLY A 220 14.79 8.47 -21.93
C GLY A 220 15.40 9.43 -22.98
N ARG A 221 16.70 9.24 -23.30
CA ARG A 221 17.40 10.04 -24.31
C ARG A 221 17.02 9.71 -25.78
N HIS A 222 16.28 8.61 -26.01
CA HIS A 222 16.05 8.03 -27.35
C HIS A 222 14.58 7.76 -27.68
N GLY A 223 13.63 8.03 -26.79
CA GLY A 223 12.20 7.81 -27.03
C GLY A 223 11.49 9.13 -27.26
N THR A 224 11.14 9.43 -28.51
CA THR A 224 10.18 10.50 -28.81
C THR A 224 8.76 9.97 -28.69
N ALA A 225 7.81 10.87 -28.44
CA ALA A 225 6.37 10.51 -28.42
C ALA A 225 5.88 9.93 -29.76
N ASP A 226 6.68 10.02 -30.83
CA ASP A 226 6.40 9.47 -32.17
C ASP A 226 6.81 7.99 -32.31
N ASN A 227 7.44 7.39 -31.28
CA ASN A 227 7.79 5.98 -31.28
C ASN A 227 6.54 5.13 -31.02
N GLU A 228 6.02 4.46 -32.05
CA GLU A 228 4.82 3.62 -31.99
C GLU A 228 4.88 2.57 -30.87
N ARG A 229 6.02 1.88 -30.72
CA ARG A 229 6.19 0.90 -29.64
C ARG A 229 6.06 1.54 -28.24
N LEU A 230 6.58 2.76 -28.06
CA LEU A 230 6.46 3.45 -26.79
C LEU A 230 5.01 3.91 -26.56
N GLN A 231 4.30 4.32 -27.62
CA GLN A 231 2.87 4.63 -27.54
C GLN A 231 2.05 3.38 -27.17
N ASN A 232 2.33 2.24 -27.80
CA ASN A 232 1.66 0.98 -27.47
C ASN A 232 1.96 0.54 -26.04
N THR A 233 3.19 0.74 -25.55
CA THR A 233 3.53 0.51 -24.14
C THR A 233 2.73 1.43 -23.19
N TYR A 234 2.50 2.69 -23.59
CA TYR A 234 1.63 3.60 -22.84
C TYR A 234 0.17 3.12 -22.81
N HIS A 235 -0.35 2.61 -23.93
CA HIS A 235 -1.69 2.00 -23.94
C HIS A 235 -1.77 0.76 -23.02
N ALA A 236 -0.73 -0.07 -22.98
CA ALA A 236 -0.67 -1.18 -22.04
C ALA A 236 -0.65 -0.73 -20.57
N GLN A 237 0.03 0.39 -20.29
CA GLN A 237 0.02 1.02 -18.96
C GLN A 237 -1.38 1.53 -18.60
N LEU A 238 -2.03 2.27 -19.50
CA LEU A 238 -3.40 2.75 -19.29
C LEU A 238 -4.39 1.61 -19.08
N LEU A 239 -4.26 0.51 -19.84
CA LEU A 239 -5.08 -0.68 -19.66
C LEU A 239 -4.97 -1.24 -18.23
N ARG A 240 -3.75 -1.31 -17.67
CA ARG A 240 -3.54 -1.74 -16.28
C ARG A 240 -4.21 -0.81 -15.28
N ASP A 241 -3.97 0.50 -15.40
CA ASP A 241 -4.54 1.51 -14.50
C ASP A 241 -6.06 1.51 -14.51
N ASN A 242 -6.65 1.48 -15.70
CA ASN A 242 -8.10 1.48 -15.85
C ASN A 242 -8.74 0.16 -15.37
N THR A 243 -8.03 -0.96 -15.53
CA THR A 243 -8.48 -2.25 -14.98
C THR A 243 -8.44 -2.21 -13.46
N MET A 244 -7.35 -1.79 -12.84
CA MET A 244 -7.24 -1.66 -11.38
C MET A 244 -8.32 -0.75 -10.81
N ALA A 245 -8.51 0.43 -11.40
CA ALA A 245 -9.57 1.35 -11.00
C ALA A 245 -10.97 0.71 -11.09
N SER A 246 -11.29 0.05 -12.19
CA SER A 246 -12.57 -0.66 -12.38
C SER A 246 -12.77 -1.76 -11.33
N ARG A 247 -11.73 -2.51 -10.99
CA ARG A 247 -11.81 -3.57 -9.97
C ARG A 247 -12.01 -3.02 -8.56
N ILE A 248 -11.37 -1.91 -8.23
CA ILE A 248 -11.56 -1.21 -6.96
C ILE A 248 -13.02 -0.73 -6.85
N LEU A 249 -13.56 -0.10 -7.89
CA LEU A 249 -14.96 0.37 -7.90
C LEU A 249 -15.95 -0.81 -7.78
N ALA A 250 -15.75 -1.88 -8.53
CA ALA A 250 -16.59 -3.08 -8.43
C ALA A 250 -16.50 -3.75 -7.05
N ALA A 251 -15.37 -3.66 -6.37
CA ALA A 251 -15.24 -4.13 -4.99
C ALA A 251 -16.05 -3.25 -4.02
N ARG A 252 -16.01 -1.94 -4.19
CA ARG A 252 -16.82 -1.00 -3.37
C ARG A 252 -18.32 -1.16 -3.59
N GLU A 253 -18.76 -1.41 -4.82
CA GLU A 253 -20.17 -1.71 -5.10
C GLU A 253 -20.66 -2.97 -4.38
N ARG A 254 -19.82 -4.02 -4.32
CA ARG A 254 -20.14 -5.27 -3.60
C ARG A 254 -20.03 -5.15 -2.08
N HIS A 255 -19.17 -4.27 -1.61
CA HIS A 255 -18.83 -4.07 -0.21
C HIS A 255 -18.86 -2.57 0.13
N PRO A 256 -20.05 -1.91 0.13
CA PRO A 256 -20.15 -0.44 0.20
C PRO A 256 -19.58 0.16 1.50
N GLU A 257 -19.62 -0.61 2.59
CA GLU A 257 -19.09 -0.17 3.90
C GLU A 257 -17.59 -0.41 4.06
N HIS A 258 -16.97 -1.15 3.12
CA HIS A 258 -15.57 -1.55 3.26
C HIS A 258 -14.62 -0.48 2.73
N GLN A 259 -13.53 -0.28 3.46
CA GLN A 259 -12.37 0.45 2.97
C GLN A 259 -11.57 -0.44 2.00
N VAL A 260 -11.17 0.09 0.86
CA VAL A 260 -10.28 -0.62 -0.05
C VAL A 260 -8.83 -0.22 0.21
N ILE A 261 -7.99 -1.17 0.56
CA ILE A 261 -6.53 -1.02 0.60
C ILE A 261 -5.99 -1.56 -0.70
N HIS A 262 -5.42 -0.70 -1.55
CA HIS A 262 -4.86 -1.09 -2.84
C HIS A 262 -3.34 -1.00 -2.85
N LEU A 263 -2.69 -2.12 -3.23
CA LEU A 263 -1.24 -2.22 -3.35
C LEU A 263 -0.85 -2.18 -4.82
N THR A 264 0.06 -1.27 -5.16
CA THR A 264 0.51 -1.08 -6.54
C THR A 264 1.92 -0.50 -6.62
N GLY A 265 2.61 -0.72 -7.74
CA GLY A 265 3.84 0.01 -8.02
C GLY A 265 3.60 1.52 -7.98
N THR A 266 4.53 2.28 -7.40
CA THR A 266 4.33 3.71 -7.15
C THR A 266 3.98 4.51 -8.41
N PHE A 267 4.43 4.05 -9.59
CA PHE A 267 4.12 4.72 -10.86
C PHE A 267 2.62 4.79 -11.18
N HIS A 268 1.83 3.83 -10.68
CA HIS A 268 0.38 3.74 -10.85
C HIS A 268 -0.42 4.64 -9.90
N SER A 269 0.21 5.26 -8.89
CA SER A 269 -0.51 6.00 -7.84
C SER A 269 0.08 7.36 -7.50
N GLU A 270 1.41 7.54 -7.64
CA GLU A 270 2.06 8.79 -7.26
C GLU A 270 1.58 9.98 -8.10
N GLU A 271 1.59 11.17 -7.48
CA GLU A 271 1.05 12.41 -8.07
C GLU A 271 -0.46 12.35 -8.35
N ARG A 272 -1.16 11.37 -7.77
CA ARG A 272 -2.59 11.08 -7.99
C ARG A 272 -2.93 10.79 -9.46
N LEU A 273 -1.95 10.29 -10.22
CA LEU A 273 -2.07 9.88 -11.62
C LEU A 273 -2.34 8.37 -11.74
N GLY A 274 -2.43 7.88 -12.96
CA GLY A 274 -2.64 6.46 -13.25
C GLY A 274 -3.94 5.91 -12.67
N THR A 275 -3.87 4.90 -11.82
CA THR A 275 -5.04 4.26 -11.19
C THR A 275 -5.86 5.23 -10.34
N VAL A 276 -5.21 6.15 -9.61
CA VAL A 276 -5.90 7.16 -8.79
C VAL A 276 -6.71 8.11 -9.66
N GLU A 277 -6.11 8.60 -10.75
CA GLU A 277 -6.81 9.43 -11.73
C GLU A 277 -8.00 8.70 -12.34
N ALA A 278 -7.79 7.45 -12.77
CA ALA A 278 -8.83 6.63 -13.37
C ALA A 278 -10.00 6.34 -12.42
N LEU A 279 -9.74 6.21 -11.11
CA LEU A 279 -10.76 6.12 -10.06
C LEU A 279 -11.57 7.40 -9.95
N LEU A 280 -10.89 8.54 -9.77
CA LEU A 280 -11.53 9.83 -9.53
C LEU A 280 -12.26 10.37 -10.77
N GLN A 281 -11.84 10.00 -11.99
CA GLN A 281 -12.60 10.30 -13.21
C GLN A 281 -13.94 9.55 -13.26
N ARG A 282 -14.01 8.33 -12.72
CA ARG A 282 -15.24 7.51 -12.70
C ARG A 282 -16.14 7.82 -11.51
N GLN A 283 -15.53 8.13 -10.37
CA GLN A 283 -16.25 8.46 -9.13
C GLN A 283 -15.55 9.61 -8.40
N PRO A 284 -15.86 10.88 -8.74
CA PRO A 284 -15.16 12.06 -8.22
C PRO A 284 -15.30 12.27 -6.71
N ASP A 285 -16.37 11.75 -6.12
CA ASP A 285 -16.68 11.93 -4.69
C ASP A 285 -15.92 10.96 -3.76
N LEU A 286 -15.10 10.04 -4.33
CA LEU A 286 -14.29 9.12 -3.53
C LEU A 286 -13.22 9.85 -2.73
N THR A 287 -13.13 9.51 -1.45
CA THR A 287 -12.00 9.91 -0.62
C THR A 287 -10.85 8.93 -0.80
N VAL A 288 -9.76 9.40 -1.41
CA VAL A 288 -8.59 8.57 -1.73
C VAL A 288 -7.35 9.16 -1.07
N ALA A 289 -6.70 8.39 -0.22
CA ALA A 289 -5.37 8.73 0.29
C ALA A 289 -4.28 7.99 -0.49
N VAL A 290 -3.20 8.70 -0.81
CA VAL A 290 -2.04 8.17 -1.55
C VAL A 290 -0.81 8.19 -0.64
N ILE A 291 -0.18 7.02 -0.49
CA ILE A 291 1.04 6.84 0.30
C ILE A 291 2.15 6.41 -0.65
N SER A 292 3.17 7.24 -0.83
CA SER A 292 4.21 7.03 -1.84
C SER A 292 5.60 6.81 -1.24
N PRO A 293 6.41 5.88 -1.80
CA PRO A 293 7.80 5.68 -1.41
C PRO A 293 8.71 6.76 -1.98
N VAL A 294 9.74 7.09 -1.22
CA VAL A 294 10.84 7.96 -1.65
C VAL A 294 12.16 7.33 -1.21
N PHE A 295 13.10 7.19 -2.13
CA PHE A 295 14.45 6.80 -1.75
C PHE A 295 15.18 7.98 -1.11
N THR A 296 15.86 7.72 0.00
CA THR A 296 16.81 8.68 0.58
C THR A 296 18.05 8.81 -0.29
N GLY A 297 18.72 9.98 -0.25
CA GLY A 297 19.97 10.15 -0.98
C GLY A 297 21.08 9.20 -0.47
N THR A 298 21.96 8.77 -1.36
CA THR A 298 23.11 7.91 -1.05
C THR A 298 24.30 8.67 -0.48
N SER A 299 24.26 10.00 -0.48
CA SER A 299 25.35 10.87 0.01
C SER A 299 25.25 11.07 1.52
N SER A 300 26.37 10.92 2.24
CA SER A 300 26.47 11.16 3.67
C SER A 300 26.07 12.59 4.11
N ASP A 301 26.04 13.53 3.17
CA ASP A 301 25.68 14.93 3.43
C ASP A 301 24.17 15.23 3.22
N LYS A 302 23.39 14.26 2.72
CA LYS A 302 21.95 14.38 2.52
C LYS A 302 21.18 13.42 3.43
N SER A 303 21.39 13.57 4.75
CA SER A 303 20.54 12.91 5.75
C SER A 303 19.14 13.54 5.84
N GLU A 304 18.93 14.67 5.17
CA GLU A 304 17.63 15.32 5.11
C GLU A 304 16.68 14.52 4.21
N LEU A 305 15.54 14.18 4.79
CA LEU A 305 14.45 13.62 4.03
C LEU A 305 13.92 14.72 3.10
N SER A 306 14.11 14.56 1.80
CA SER A 306 13.70 15.58 0.82
C SER A 306 12.18 15.62 0.65
N VAL A 307 11.47 16.01 1.73
CA VAL A 307 10.00 16.11 1.76
C VAL A 307 9.51 17.12 0.73
N ILE A 308 10.14 18.30 0.70
CA ILE A 308 9.72 19.42 -0.17
C ILE A 308 9.76 19.03 -1.64
N GLU A 309 10.81 18.33 -2.08
CA GLU A 309 10.98 17.90 -3.46
C GLU A 309 10.01 16.78 -3.88
N ASN A 310 9.46 16.04 -2.92
CA ASN A 310 8.62 14.88 -3.17
C ASN A 310 7.15 15.06 -2.73
N ARG A 311 6.79 16.23 -2.18
CA ARG A 311 5.47 16.49 -1.58
C ARG A 311 4.26 16.28 -2.51
N ASN A 312 4.49 16.34 -3.83
CA ASN A 312 3.46 16.11 -4.83
C ASN A 312 3.18 14.63 -5.11
N LYS A 313 4.03 13.73 -4.61
CA LYS A 313 3.89 12.29 -4.89
C LYS A 313 2.72 11.62 -4.17
N GLY A 314 2.25 12.19 -3.04
CA GLY A 314 1.13 11.63 -2.30
C GLY A 314 0.76 12.48 -1.09
N ASP A 315 -0.23 12.04 -0.34
CA ASP A 315 -0.66 12.68 0.91
C ASP A 315 0.31 12.35 2.05
N TYR A 316 0.92 11.16 1.98
CA TYR A 316 1.97 10.70 2.88
C TYR A 316 3.14 10.16 2.08
N LEU A 317 4.34 10.41 2.57
CA LEU A 317 5.59 9.88 2.02
C LEU A 317 6.22 8.91 3.02
N TYR A 318 6.77 7.82 2.54
CA TYR A 318 7.63 6.97 3.37
C TYR A 318 9.00 6.80 2.73
N PHE A 319 10.03 6.90 3.56
CA PHE A 319 11.40 6.97 3.10
C PHE A 319 12.09 5.61 3.21
N LEU A 320 12.85 5.27 2.18
CA LEU A 320 13.50 3.98 2.04
C LEU A 320 14.99 4.18 1.72
N LEU A 321 15.84 3.30 2.25
CA LEU A 321 17.21 3.20 1.78
C LEU A 321 17.20 2.63 0.36
N PRO A 322 18.02 3.16 -0.58
CA PRO A 322 18.18 2.55 -1.89
C PRO A 322 18.65 1.10 -1.78
N LEU A 323 18.11 0.23 -2.63
CA LEU A 323 18.62 -1.14 -2.72
C LEU A 323 20.06 -1.13 -3.25
N PRO A 324 20.88 -2.12 -2.85
CA PRO A 324 22.21 -2.26 -3.40
C PRO A 324 22.20 -2.39 -4.91
N GLU A 325 23.22 -1.84 -5.57
CA GLU A 325 23.40 -1.98 -7.00
C GLU A 325 23.56 -3.48 -7.38
N GLU A 326 22.66 -3.98 -8.25
CA GLU A 326 22.68 -5.40 -8.65
C GLU A 326 23.97 -5.79 -9.39
N TYR A 327 24.47 -4.91 -10.26
CA TYR A 327 25.66 -5.15 -11.07
C TYR A 327 26.48 -3.87 -11.20
N ARG A 328 27.73 -3.90 -10.78
CA ARG A 328 28.71 -2.84 -11.10
C ARG A 328 29.31 -3.03 -12.49
N ASP A 329 29.38 -4.27 -12.97
CA ASP A 329 29.78 -4.61 -14.33
C ASP A 329 28.59 -4.40 -15.27
N GLU A 330 28.61 -3.35 -16.04
CA GLU A 330 27.53 -2.99 -16.97
C GLU A 330 27.27 -4.07 -18.04
N ALA A 331 28.30 -4.81 -18.50
CA ALA A 331 28.13 -5.85 -19.51
C ALA A 331 27.36 -7.04 -18.94
N ARG A 332 27.69 -7.45 -17.70
CA ARG A 332 26.95 -8.49 -16.99
C ARG A 332 25.53 -8.04 -16.64
N GLY A 333 25.34 -6.77 -16.28
CA GLY A 333 24.02 -6.19 -16.03
C GLY A 333 23.12 -6.24 -17.27
N ARG A 334 23.66 -5.83 -18.43
CA ARG A 334 22.94 -5.92 -19.73
C ARG A 334 22.60 -7.37 -20.08
N GLU A 335 23.56 -8.29 -19.94
CA GLU A 335 23.31 -9.72 -20.21
C GLU A 335 22.22 -10.30 -19.30
N ALA A 336 22.27 -10.01 -17.99
CA ALA A 336 21.26 -10.44 -17.03
C ALA A 336 19.86 -9.89 -17.37
N MET A 337 19.78 -8.62 -17.77
CA MET A 337 18.53 -8.00 -18.21
C MET A 337 17.98 -8.69 -19.47
N LEU A 338 18.81 -8.91 -20.49
CA LEU A 338 18.41 -9.63 -21.71
C LEU A 338 17.93 -11.06 -21.40
N LYS A 339 18.56 -11.73 -20.45
CA LYS A 339 18.16 -13.07 -20.01
C LYS A 339 16.81 -13.07 -19.28
N LYS A 340 16.52 -12.03 -18.48
CA LYS A 340 15.19 -11.83 -17.86
C LYS A 340 14.12 -11.70 -18.96
N PHE A 341 14.35 -10.89 -19.99
CA PHE A 341 13.42 -10.73 -21.10
C PHE A 341 13.20 -11.99 -21.93
N ARG A 342 14.24 -12.81 -22.15
CA ARG A 342 14.12 -14.10 -22.88
C ARG A 342 13.36 -15.16 -22.12
N LYS A 343 13.28 -15.07 -20.79
CA LYS A 343 12.53 -16.01 -19.94
C LYS A 343 11.03 -15.73 -19.88
N VAL A 344 10.59 -14.55 -20.33
CA VAL A 344 9.16 -14.26 -20.48
C VAL A 344 8.66 -15.16 -21.61
N PRO A 345 7.65 -16.03 -21.37
CA PRO A 345 7.10 -16.85 -22.43
C PRO A 345 6.70 -15.97 -23.62
N GLU A 346 7.05 -16.40 -24.83
CA GLU A 346 6.53 -15.75 -26.03
C GLU A 346 5.02 -15.83 -25.97
N THR A 347 4.41 -14.66 -25.71
CA THR A 347 2.95 -14.54 -25.79
C THR A 347 2.63 -14.44 -27.28
N THR A 348 1.97 -15.46 -27.82
CA THR A 348 1.34 -15.34 -29.13
C THR A 348 0.16 -14.38 -28.98
N CYS A 349 0.10 -13.38 -29.85
CA CYS A 349 -1.00 -12.42 -29.87
C CYS A 349 -2.08 -12.83 -30.92
N ASP A 350 -2.18 -14.14 -31.19
CA ASP A 350 -3.14 -14.72 -32.15
C ASP A 350 -4.54 -14.87 -31.53
#